data_f59e48ddffa896be4161dbbae815a7e7
#
_entry.id   f59e48ddffa896be4161dbbae815a7e7
#
_cell.length_a   1.000
_cell.length_b   1.000
_cell.length_c   1.000
_cell.angle_alpha   90.00
_cell.angle_beta   90.00
_cell.angle_gamma   90.00
#
_symmetry.space_group_name_H-M   'P 1'
#
loop_
_entity.id
_entity.type
_entity.pdbx_description
1 polymer ?
#
loop_
_entity_poly.entity_id
_entity_poly.type
_entity_poly.pdbx_seq_one_letter_code
_entity_poly.pdbx_strand_id
1 'polypeptide(L)'
;MYIKLFEDNPNTRDILKVVEVLNAGGIIIYPTDTIYAIGCDINNVKAVQRVCQLKNIKPEKANFSMICRDLSNIAAYAKVNNEVFKVMKRNLPGPFTFVLPATNKLPNVMINRRKTIGIRIPDNYIVMSIVEELGNPLLTTSVKAEDEVVEYMTDPELIHEKYEKLVDLVIDGGFGQNV
;
A
#
# COMPACT_ATOMS: atom_id res chain seq x y z
N MET A 1 8.24 15.73 2.75
CA MET A 1 7.13 16.40 2.02
C MET A 1 5.80 15.98 2.64
N TYR A 2 4.86 16.88 2.69
CA TYR A 2 3.52 16.67 3.25
C TYR A 2 2.49 17.26 2.28
N ILE A 3 1.54 16.42 1.86
CA ILE A 3 0.50 16.84 0.91
C ILE A 3 -0.86 16.48 1.50
N LYS A 4 -1.79 17.44 1.48
CA LYS A 4 -3.18 17.20 1.85
C LYS A 4 -4.01 16.88 0.61
N LEU A 5 -4.70 15.76 0.62
CA LEU A 5 -5.62 15.34 -0.44
C LEU A 5 -7.00 15.09 0.13
N PHE A 6 -8.03 15.39 -0.65
CA PHE A 6 -9.43 15.15 -0.28
C PHE A 6 -9.95 13.92 -1.01
N GLU A 7 -10.55 13.01 -0.27
CA GLU A 7 -11.06 11.75 -0.83
C GLU A 7 -12.14 11.98 -1.88
N ASP A 8 -13.00 12.97 -1.66
CA ASP A 8 -14.11 13.27 -2.59
C ASP A 8 -13.63 13.67 -3.98
N ASN A 9 -12.52 14.38 -4.04
CA ASN A 9 -11.98 14.88 -5.31
C ASN A 9 -10.47 15.16 -5.16
N PRO A 10 -9.63 14.12 -5.22
CA PRO A 10 -8.18 14.31 -5.14
C PRO A 10 -7.69 15.18 -6.30
N ASN A 11 -6.87 16.17 -5.98
CA ASN A 11 -6.30 17.07 -6.98
C ASN A 11 -5.35 16.30 -7.89
N THR A 12 -5.60 16.32 -9.19
CA THR A 12 -4.81 15.58 -10.18
C THR A 12 -3.33 15.98 -10.16
N ARG A 13 -3.04 17.27 -10.00
CA ARG A 13 -1.64 17.76 -9.92
C ARG A 13 -0.91 17.16 -8.72
N ASP A 14 -1.58 17.05 -7.58
CA ASP A 14 -0.99 16.48 -6.38
C ASP A 14 -0.83 14.96 -6.49
N ILE A 15 -1.78 14.27 -7.14
CA ILE A 15 -1.61 12.84 -7.46
C ILE A 15 -0.39 12.62 -8.35
N LEU A 16 -0.16 13.45 -9.35
CA LEU A 16 1.02 13.37 -10.21
C LEU A 16 2.33 13.59 -9.43
N LYS A 17 2.34 14.49 -8.45
CA LYS A 17 3.50 14.67 -7.57
C LYS A 17 3.80 13.42 -6.74
N VAL A 18 2.77 12.76 -6.24
CA VAL A 18 2.92 11.50 -5.50
C VAL A 18 3.55 10.44 -6.40
N VAL A 19 3.06 10.32 -7.62
CA VAL A 19 3.58 9.35 -8.61
C VAL A 19 5.03 9.65 -8.98
N GLU A 20 5.42 10.92 -9.11
CA GLU A 20 6.82 11.30 -9.31
C GLU A 20 7.72 10.81 -8.18
N VAL A 21 7.28 10.96 -6.93
CA VAL A 21 8.02 10.47 -5.76
C VAL A 21 8.17 8.95 -5.84
N LEU A 22 7.10 8.23 -6.16
CA LEU A 22 7.13 6.78 -6.30
C LEU A 22 8.05 6.33 -7.42
N ASN A 23 7.98 6.97 -8.57
CA ASN A 23 8.83 6.64 -9.73
C ASN A 23 10.32 6.91 -9.45
N ALA A 24 10.62 7.84 -8.58
CA ALA A 24 11.99 8.11 -8.13
C ALA A 24 12.50 7.13 -7.07
N GLY A 25 11.71 6.13 -6.72
CA GLY A 25 12.06 5.15 -5.69
C GLY A 25 11.69 5.58 -4.28
N GLY A 26 10.80 6.57 -4.15
CA GLY A 26 10.37 7.09 -2.87
C GLY A 26 9.43 6.16 -2.12
N ILE A 27 9.41 6.35 -0.81
CA ILE A 27 8.48 5.69 0.11
C ILE A 27 7.46 6.73 0.55
N ILE A 28 6.19 6.35 0.54
CA ILE A 28 5.09 7.22 0.95
C ILE A 28 4.29 6.63 2.09
N ILE A 29 3.64 7.50 2.85
CA ILE A 29 2.58 7.12 3.79
C ILE A 29 1.28 7.68 3.22
N TYR A 30 0.23 6.87 3.21
CA TYR A 30 -1.03 7.20 2.53
C TYR A 30 -2.23 6.62 3.27
N PRO A 31 -3.41 7.25 3.11
CA PRO A 31 -4.64 6.73 3.69
C PRO A 31 -5.17 5.52 2.93
N THR A 32 -5.85 4.65 3.64
CA THR A 32 -6.65 3.55 3.08
C THR A 32 -8.08 3.66 3.61
N ASP A 33 -8.90 2.66 3.33
CA ASP A 33 -10.24 2.56 3.92
C ASP A 33 -10.21 2.05 5.38
N THR A 34 -9.01 1.80 5.91
CA THR A 34 -8.79 1.42 7.30
C THR A 34 -7.80 2.38 7.97
N ILE A 35 -6.57 1.95 8.23
CA ILE A 35 -5.53 2.77 8.82
C ILE A 35 -4.54 3.23 7.75
N TYR A 36 -3.71 4.21 8.10
CA TYR A 36 -2.63 4.65 7.23
C TYR A 36 -1.64 3.52 6.97
N ALA A 37 -1.07 3.51 5.77
CA ALA A 37 -0.12 2.51 5.33
C ALA A 37 1.17 3.17 4.80
N ILE A 38 2.24 2.40 4.83
CA ILE A 38 3.52 2.72 4.18
C ILE A 38 3.59 1.92 2.89
N GLY A 39 4.07 2.54 1.82
CA GLY A 39 4.22 1.83 0.56
C GLY A 39 5.18 2.47 -0.41
N CYS A 40 5.37 1.74 -1.48
CA CYS A 40 6.20 2.12 -2.61
C CYS A 40 5.76 1.34 -3.85
N ASP A 41 6.34 1.67 -5.01
CA ASP A 41 6.14 0.87 -6.22
C ASP A 41 6.74 -0.52 -6.02
N ILE A 42 5.97 -1.59 -6.21
CA ILE A 42 6.45 -2.96 -6.03
C ILE A 42 7.58 -3.33 -7.00
N ASN A 43 7.66 -2.65 -8.13
CA ASN A 43 8.70 -2.89 -9.14
C ASN A 43 10.01 -2.16 -8.83
N ASN A 44 10.04 -1.33 -7.81
CA ASN A 44 11.27 -0.67 -7.37
C ASN A 44 11.89 -1.45 -6.21
N VAL A 45 12.85 -2.34 -6.54
CA VAL A 45 13.48 -3.24 -5.56
C VAL A 45 14.14 -2.47 -4.42
N LYS A 46 14.83 -1.38 -4.72
CA LYS A 46 15.50 -0.55 -3.70
C LYS A 46 14.49 0.07 -2.74
N ALA A 47 13.35 0.54 -3.26
CA ALA A 47 12.29 1.10 -2.42
C ALA A 47 11.68 0.04 -1.50
N VAL A 48 11.42 -1.17 -2.02
CA VAL A 48 10.94 -2.29 -1.19
C VAL A 48 11.93 -2.63 -0.08
N GLN A 49 13.22 -2.66 -0.40
CA GLN A 49 14.27 -2.90 0.60
C GLN A 49 14.29 -1.80 1.68
N ARG A 50 14.09 -0.54 1.31
CA ARG A 50 13.98 0.56 2.26
C ARG A 50 12.77 0.40 3.19
N VAL A 51 11.63 -0.06 2.68
CA VAL A 51 10.46 -0.35 3.51
C VAL A 51 10.80 -1.46 4.52
N CYS A 52 11.47 -2.52 4.09
CA CYS A 52 11.92 -3.58 4.99
C CYS A 52 12.84 -3.05 6.10
N GLN A 53 13.79 -2.19 5.75
CA GLN A 53 14.70 -1.57 6.72
C GLN A 53 13.93 -0.69 7.72
N LEU A 54 13.00 0.11 7.23
CA LEU A 54 12.19 1.01 8.05
C LEU A 54 11.31 0.23 9.04
N LYS A 55 10.78 -0.91 8.62
CA LYS A 55 9.97 -1.80 9.44
C LYS A 55 10.82 -2.75 10.29
N ASN A 56 12.15 -2.74 10.11
CA ASN A 56 13.07 -3.66 10.75
C ASN A 56 12.67 -5.13 10.57
N ILE A 57 12.35 -5.50 9.34
CA ILE A 57 11.90 -6.85 8.99
C ILE A 57 12.69 -7.37 7.79
N LYS A 58 13.05 -8.65 7.80
CA LYS A 58 13.69 -9.31 6.66
C LYS A 58 12.65 -9.61 5.58
N PRO A 59 12.99 -9.43 4.29
CA PRO A 59 12.04 -9.68 3.19
C PRO A 59 11.37 -11.06 3.25
N GLU A 60 12.14 -12.11 3.55
CA GLU A 60 11.61 -13.48 3.63
C GLU A 60 10.61 -13.70 4.76
N LYS A 61 10.60 -12.83 5.77
CA LYS A 61 9.65 -12.86 6.89
C LYS A 61 8.52 -11.83 6.76
N ALA A 62 8.61 -10.95 5.78
CA ALA A 62 7.62 -9.90 5.59
C ALA A 62 6.32 -10.46 5.00
N ASN A 63 5.19 -10.05 5.56
CA ASN A 63 3.87 -10.38 5.04
C ASN A 63 3.28 -9.11 4.39
N PHE A 64 3.92 -8.67 3.31
CA PHE A 64 3.45 -7.52 2.58
C PHE A 64 2.20 -7.86 1.76
N SER A 65 1.38 -6.85 1.58
CA SER A 65 0.27 -6.88 0.63
C SER A 65 0.57 -5.91 -0.50
N MET A 66 -0.17 -6.05 -1.59
CA MET A 66 -0.13 -5.06 -2.66
C MET A 66 -1.54 -4.55 -2.93
N ILE A 67 -1.61 -3.27 -3.25
CA ILE A 67 -2.84 -2.63 -3.71
C ILE A 67 -2.85 -2.69 -5.23
N CYS A 68 -3.88 -3.34 -5.77
CA CYS A 68 -4.12 -3.46 -7.20
C CYS A 68 -5.21 -2.47 -7.62
N ARG A 69 -5.14 -2.03 -8.87
CA ARG A 69 -6.14 -1.12 -9.44
C ARG A 69 -7.52 -1.79 -9.53
N ASP A 70 -7.54 -3.04 -9.96
CA ASP A 70 -8.75 -3.83 -10.11
C ASP A 70 -8.40 -5.33 -10.12
N LEU A 71 -9.41 -6.18 -10.27
CA LEU A 71 -9.24 -7.63 -10.26
C LEU A 71 -8.61 -8.17 -11.55
N SER A 72 -8.58 -7.40 -12.64
CA SER A 72 -8.11 -7.88 -13.94
C SER A 72 -6.62 -8.20 -13.96
N ASN A 73 -5.81 -7.51 -13.15
CA ASN A 73 -4.35 -7.67 -13.13
C ASN A 73 -3.86 -8.62 -12.04
N ILE A 74 -4.74 -9.14 -11.20
CA ILE A 74 -4.33 -9.98 -10.05
C ILE A 74 -3.68 -11.27 -10.52
N ALA A 75 -4.17 -11.89 -11.58
CA ALA A 75 -3.65 -13.16 -12.09
C ALA A 75 -2.18 -13.08 -12.54
N ALA A 76 -1.67 -11.89 -12.82
CA ALA A 76 -0.25 -11.70 -13.13
C ALA A 76 0.64 -11.95 -11.91
N TYR A 77 0.17 -11.63 -10.70
CA TYR A 77 0.96 -11.64 -9.48
C TYR A 77 0.58 -12.75 -8.49
N ALA A 78 -0.64 -13.25 -8.57
CA ALA A 78 -1.16 -14.24 -7.64
C ALA A 78 -1.95 -15.32 -8.37
N LYS A 79 -1.89 -16.53 -7.84
CA LYS A 79 -2.66 -17.67 -8.37
C LYS A 79 -4.08 -17.60 -7.78
N VAL A 80 -5.08 -17.45 -8.66
CA VAL A 80 -6.48 -17.31 -8.28
C VAL A 80 -7.32 -18.35 -9.02
N ASN A 81 -8.07 -19.16 -8.28
CA ASN A 81 -9.07 -20.02 -8.90
C ASN A 81 -10.42 -19.29 -9.01
N ASN A 82 -11.37 -19.87 -9.75
CA ASN A 82 -12.66 -19.25 -10.00
C ASN A 82 -13.49 -18.99 -8.73
N GLU A 83 -13.41 -19.90 -7.76
CA GLU A 83 -14.16 -19.76 -6.50
C GLU A 83 -13.65 -18.58 -5.68
N VAL A 84 -12.33 -18.48 -5.53
CA VAL A 84 -11.69 -17.36 -4.82
C VAL A 84 -11.96 -16.05 -5.54
N PHE A 85 -11.86 -16.04 -6.87
CA PHE A 85 -12.16 -14.85 -7.68
C PHE A 85 -13.58 -14.33 -7.43
N LYS A 86 -14.56 -15.21 -7.34
CA LYS A 86 -15.95 -14.83 -7.06
C LYS A 86 -16.10 -14.20 -5.67
N VAL A 87 -15.40 -14.74 -4.68
CA VAL A 87 -15.41 -14.18 -3.32
C VAL A 87 -14.76 -12.79 -3.31
N MET A 88 -13.64 -12.63 -3.99
CA MET A 88 -12.96 -11.35 -4.12
C MET A 88 -13.86 -10.31 -4.79
N LYS A 89 -14.50 -10.69 -5.89
CA LYS A 89 -15.40 -9.80 -6.64
C LYS A 89 -16.57 -9.30 -5.81
N ARG A 90 -17.08 -10.11 -4.87
CA ARG A 90 -18.18 -9.72 -3.97
C ARG A 90 -17.76 -8.78 -2.85
N ASN A 91 -16.48 -8.82 -2.45
CA ASN A 91 -16.00 -8.13 -1.24
C ASN A 91 -15.05 -6.98 -1.53
N LEU A 92 -14.56 -6.84 -2.76
CA LEU A 92 -13.65 -5.76 -3.16
C LEU A 92 -14.34 -4.83 -4.17
N PRO A 93 -14.11 -3.51 -4.08
CA PRO A 93 -13.28 -2.81 -3.07
C PRO A 93 -13.85 -2.92 -1.66
N GLY A 94 -12.96 -2.94 -0.67
CA GLY A 94 -13.35 -3.05 0.73
C GLY A 94 -12.16 -3.35 1.65
N PRO A 95 -12.40 -3.44 2.97
CA PRO A 95 -11.34 -3.53 3.98
C PRO A 95 -10.78 -4.95 4.16
N PHE A 96 -10.72 -5.72 3.10
CA PHE A 96 -10.27 -7.11 3.15
C PHE A 96 -8.91 -7.29 2.49
N THR A 97 -8.11 -8.18 3.05
CA THR A 97 -6.87 -8.66 2.45
C THR A 97 -7.02 -10.13 2.09
N PHE A 98 -6.82 -10.47 0.83
CA PHE A 98 -6.81 -11.85 0.36
C PHE A 98 -5.38 -12.32 0.24
N VAL A 99 -4.99 -13.33 1.00
CA VAL A 99 -3.65 -13.92 0.95
C VAL A 99 -3.67 -15.10 -0.01
N LEU A 100 -2.90 -14.99 -1.09
CA LEU A 100 -2.91 -15.93 -2.20
C LEU A 100 -1.49 -16.41 -2.52
N PRO A 101 -1.33 -17.58 -3.13
CA PRO A 101 -0.03 -17.98 -3.64
C PRO A 101 0.50 -17.00 -4.68
N ALA A 102 1.75 -16.61 -4.54
CA ALA A 102 2.40 -15.65 -5.44
C ALA A 102 2.87 -16.34 -6.73
N THR A 103 2.85 -15.60 -7.84
CA THR A 103 3.50 -16.04 -9.08
C THR A 103 4.95 -15.54 -9.11
N ASN A 104 5.72 -16.06 -10.07
CA ASN A 104 7.12 -15.63 -10.27
C ASN A 104 7.25 -14.24 -10.91
N LYS A 105 6.16 -13.60 -11.29
CA LYS A 105 6.18 -12.20 -11.76
C LYS A 105 6.43 -11.19 -10.66
N LEU A 106 6.14 -11.54 -9.40
CA LEU A 106 6.50 -10.69 -8.28
C LEU A 106 8.02 -10.61 -8.16
N PRO A 107 8.58 -9.41 -7.90
CA PRO A 107 10.00 -9.30 -7.56
C PRO A 107 10.35 -10.19 -6.37
N ASN A 108 11.53 -10.83 -6.41
CA ASN A 108 11.94 -11.74 -5.34
C ASN A 108 11.91 -11.11 -3.94
N VAL A 109 12.18 -9.82 -3.85
CA VAL A 109 12.15 -9.06 -2.59
C VAL A 109 10.73 -8.99 -1.99
N MET A 110 9.69 -9.19 -2.79
CA MET A 110 8.29 -9.22 -2.34
C MET A 110 7.83 -10.63 -1.93
N ILE A 111 8.63 -11.65 -2.21
CA ILE A 111 8.24 -13.04 -1.96
C ILE A 111 8.76 -13.48 -0.59
N ASN A 112 7.84 -13.83 0.31
CA ASN A 112 8.16 -14.37 1.63
C ASN A 112 8.43 -15.89 1.56
N ARG A 113 8.76 -16.50 2.71
CA ARG A 113 9.04 -17.95 2.80
C ARG A 113 7.85 -18.80 2.39
N ARG A 114 6.64 -18.34 2.62
CA ARG A 114 5.40 -19.06 2.28
C ARG A 114 5.03 -18.91 0.80
N LYS A 115 5.73 -18.05 0.07
CA LYS A 115 5.44 -17.71 -1.32
C LYS A 115 4.00 -17.24 -1.52
N THR A 116 3.56 -16.37 -0.61
CA THR A 116 2.23 -15.77 -0.66
C THR A 116 2.33 -14.26 -0.79
N ILE A 117 1.25 -13.65 -1.25
CA ILE A 117 1.09 -12.21 -1.35
C ILE A 117 -0.34 -11.84 -0.94
N GLY A 118 -0.46 -10.79 -0.15
CA GLY A 118 -1.75 -10.21 0.16
C GLY A 118 -2.22 -9.30 -0.97
N ILE A 119 -3.50 -9.37 -1.29
CA ILE A 119 -4.14 -8.52 -2.31
C ILE A 119 -5.18 -7.66 -1.62
N ARG A 120 -5.10 -6.34 -1.87
CA ARG A 120 -6.07 -5.37 -1.41
C ARG A 120 -6.55 -4.50 -2.56
N ILE A 121 -7.82 -4.13 -2.50
CA ILE A 121 -8.42 -3.05 -3.31
C ILE A 121 -9.22 -2.19 -2.33
N PRO A 122 -8.58 -1.21 -1.69
CA PRO A 122 -9.24 -0.37 -0.69
C PRO A 122 -10.35 0.48 -1.29
N ASP A 123 -11.41 0.68 -0.53
CA ASP A 123 -12.45 1.64 -0.87
C ASP A 123 -12.00 3.04 -0.40
N ASN A 124 -10.99 3.56 -1.06
CA ASN A 124 -10.44 4.89 -0.82
C ASN A 124 -9.98 5.51 -2.14
N TYR A 125 -10.58 6.62 -2.50
CA TYR A 125 -10.37 7.23 -3.80
C TYR A 125 -8.97 7.81 -3.97
N ILE A 126 -8.34 8.25 -2.89
CA ILE A 126 -6.96 8.79 -2.94
C ILE A 126 -5.98 7.71 -3.37
N VAL A 127 -5.92 6.59 -2.64
CA VAL A 127 -4.97 5.54 -2.94
C VAL A 127 -5.26 4.86 -4.28
N MET A 128 -6.53 4.72 -4.63
CA MET A 128 -6.90 4.13 -5.93
C MET A 128 -6.50 5.03 -7.09
N SER A 129 -6.60 6.34 -6.93
CA SER A 129 -6.12 7.31 -7.93
C SER A 129 -4.60 7.23 -8.12
N ILE A 130 -3.87 7.05 -7.03
CA ILE A 130 -2.41 6.89 -7.07
C ILE A 130 -2.03 5.62 -7.83
N VAL A 131 -2.64 4.49 -7.52
CA VAL A 131 -2.35 3.20 -8.16
C VAL A 131 -2.67 3.25 -9.65
N GLU A 132 -3.79 3.85 -10.01
CA GLU A 132 -4.18 4.01 -11.41
C GLU A 132 -3.17 4.85 -12.19
N GLU A 133 -2.76 5.99 -11.64
CA GLU A 133 -1.80 6.88 -12.30
C GLU A 133 -0.39 6.28 -12.34
N LEU A 134 0.03 5.57 -11.29
CA LEU A 134 1.32 4.88 -11.25
C LEU A 134 1.40 3.77 -12.29
N GLY A 135 0.31 3.07 -12.56
CA GLY A 135 0.25 1.96 -13.50
C GLY A 135 0.83 0.65 -12.98
N ASN A 136 1.28 0.60 -11.74
CA ASN A 136 1.81 -0.58 -11.07
C ASN A 136 1.12 -0.78 -9.73
N PRO A 137 1.05 -2.02 -9.23
CA PRO A 137 0.61 -2.22 -7.85
C PRO A 137 1.51 -1.51 -6.85
N LEU A 138 0.92 -1.08 -5.75
CA LEU A 138 1.58 -0.37 -4.67
C LEU A 138 1.79 -1.33 -3.50
N LEU A 139 3.03 -1.45 -3.02
CA LEU A 139 3.28 -2.16 -1.77
C LEU A 139 2.50 -1.50 -0.65
N THR A 140 1.88 -2.29 0.21
CA THR A 140 1.18 -1.79 1.38
C THR A 140 1.55 -2.60 2.61
N THR A 141 1.90 -1.89 3.66
CA THR A 141 2.08 -2.44 5.01
C THR A 141 1.61 -1.39 6.00
N SER A 142 1.06 -1.82 7.13
CA SER A 142 0.56 -0.87 8.11
C SER A 142 1.68 0.01 8.66
N VAL A 143 1.34 1.25 9.03
CA VAL A 143 2.25 2.16 9.73
C VAL A 143 2.55 1.63 11.13
N LYS A 144 1.81 0.64 11.60
CA LYS A 144 1.89 0.08 12.93
C LYS A 144 3.27 -0.52 13.24
N ALA A 145 3.93 0.00 14.28
CA ALA A 145 4.89 -0.77 15.04
C ALA A 145 4.13 -1.56 16.13
N GLU A 146 4.70 -2.66 16.59
CA GLU A 146 4.02 -3.58 17.53
C GLU A 146 3.49 -2.90 18.81
N ASP A 147 4.08 -1.78 19.21
CA ASP A 147 3.78 -1.07 20.46
C ASP A 147 3.02 0.26 20.26
N GLU A 148 2.50 0.54 19.07
CA GLU A 148 1.85 1.82 18.81
C GLU A 148 0.36 1.84 19.10
N VAL A 149 -0.09 2.99 19.64
CA VAL A 149 -1.51 3.24 19.92
C VAL A 149 -2.26 3.47 18.60
N VAL A 150 -3.49 2.95 18.51
CA VAL A 150 -4.33 3.04 17.31
C VAL A 150 -4.52 4.47 16.84
N GLU A 151 -4.68 5.43 17.74
CA GLU A 151 -4.83 6.85 17.44
C GLU A 151 -3.67 7.40 16.60
N TYR A 152 -2.47 6.92 16.86
CA TYR A 152 -1.28 7.33 16.12
C TYR A 152 -1.30 6.90 14.66
N MET A 153 -1.97 5.78 14.37
CA MET A 153 -2.06 5.23 13.01
C MET A 153 -3.15 5.89 12.17
N THR A 154 -3.99 6.69 12.76
CA THR A 154 -5.13 7.34 12.09
C THR A 154 -5.01 8.86 11.98
N ASP A 155 -4.15 9.49 12.78
CA ASP A 155 -3.91 10.93 12.75
C ASP A 155 -2.73 11.27 11.84
N PRO A 156 -2.97 11.88 10.66
CA PRO A 156 -1.91 12.18 9.70
C PRO A 156 -0.87 13.17 10.20
N GLU A 157 -1.23 14.10 11.09
CA GLU A 157 -0.27 15.06 11.64
C GLU A 157 0.73 14.38 12.58
N LEU A 158 0.26 13.48 13.45
CA LEU A 158 1.15 12.70 14.34
C LEU A 158 2.03 11.74 13.54
N ILE A 159 1.47 11.13 12.50
CA ILE A 159 2.24 10.27 11.60
C ILE A 159 3.33 11.07 10.89
N HIS A 160 3.02 12.27 10.41
CA HIS A 160 4.00 13.13 9.76
C HIS A 160 5.14 13.49 10.72
N GLU A 161 4.85 13.88 11.95
CA GLU A 161 5.86 14.20 12.94
C GLU A 161 6.83 13.03 13.17
N LYS A 162 6.32 11.81 13.24
CA LYS A 162 7.14 10.63 13.48
C LYS A 162 7.97 10.21 12.27
N TYR A 163 7.40 10.28 11.08
CA TYR A 163 7.98 9.66 9.89
C TYR A 163 8.55 10.63 8.87
N GLU A 164 8.44 11.95 9.05
CA GLU A 164 8.85 12.94 8.05
C GLU A 164 10.30 12.80 7.56
N LYS A 165 11.19 12.31 8.42
CA LYS A 165 12.61 12.09 8.08
C LYS A 165 12.89 10.68 7.58
N LEU A 166 11.94 9.77 7.70
CA LEU A 166 12.09 8.35 7.36
C LEU A 166 11.48 8.00 6.02
N VAL A 167 10.48 8.76 5.59
CA VAL A 167 9.79 8.58 4.32
C VAL A 167 9.91 9.84 3.46
N ASP A 168 9.64 9.72 2.17
CA ASP A 168 9.80 10.82 1.23
C ASP A 168 8.56 11.71 1.16
N LEU A 169 7.39 11.17 1.48
CA LEU A 169 6.13 11.89 1.41
C LEU A 169 5.11 11.32 2.39
N VAL A 170 4.39 12.19 3.08
CA VAL A 170 3.21 11.83 3.87
C VAL A 170 1.98 12.48 3.24
N ILE A 171 0.96 11.69 2.97
CA ILE A 171 -0.32 12.16 2.43
C ILE A 171 -1.33 12.27 3.56
N ASP A 172 -1.86 13.47 3.77
CA ASP A 172 -2.95 13.72 4.70
C ASP A 172 -4.28 13.58 3.97
N GLY A 173 -4.99 12.51 4.23
CA GLY A 173 -6.34 12.26 3.72
C GLY A 173 -7.41 12.37 4.81
N GLY A 174 -7.08 13.00 5.95
CA GLY A 174 -7.95 13.06 7.10
C GLY A 174 -7.70 11.92 8.08
N PHE A 175 -8.51 11.83 9.12
CA PHE A 175 -8.40 10.76 10.11
C PHE A 175 -8.77 9.42 9.49
N GLY A 176 -7.94 8.39 9.75
CA GLY A 176 -8.22 7.03 9.33
C GLY A 176 -9.35 6.40 10.13
N GLN A 177 -9.85 5.29 9.61
CA GLN A 177 -10.91 4.52 10.26
C GLN A 177 -10.32 3.35 11.05
N ASN A 178 -10.87 3.09 12.20
CA ASN A 178 -10.57 1.91 13.00
C ASN A 178 -11.51 0.77 12.58
N VAL A 179 -10.94 -0.26 12.01
CA VAL A 179 -11.68 -1.49 11.68
C VAL A 179 -10.99 -2.67 12.33
#